data_cac55ba83b62660ce18f58f496040c52
#
_entry.id   cac55ba83b62660ce18f58f496040c52
#
_cell.length_a   1.000
_cell.length_b   1.000
_cell.length_c   1.000
_cell.angle_alpha   90.00
_cell.angle_beta   90.00
_cell.angle_gamma   90.00
#
_symmetry.space_group_name_H-M   'P 1'
#
loop_
_entity.id
_entity.type
_entity.pdbx_description
1 polymer ?
#
loop_
_entity_poly.entity_id
_entity_poly.type
_entity_poly.pdbx_seq_one_letter_code
_entity_poly.pdbx_strand_id
1 'polypeptide(L)'
;MNYSATFSLAAARLLRRLVLLWIGTGLAMTTEAGGAEVVGVSVQANSLSSQEDWGDPAKMDWAAVIERTLRPFAGRTNRGVDVQTLSGKVMCGYQGWFAAPGDGAGRGWVHWSATQRFEPGHCQIDLWPDVSELDAAERYPTSFAHADGRKAEVFSSFQRKTVLRHFEWMKTYGLDGVFVQRFINAPGDVTGYRHVNVVLNHCREGANLHGRTYAVMYDLSGLGAGQMQRVMDDWKLLVERMQITKDPAYLHHGGKPVVAVWGLGFNDGRQYTLSEGLALVKFLKADPRYGGCTVMLGVPTYWRTLDRDCLHDRMLHELILTADIVSPWTVGRYASLEQVINYAERTMKPDLQWCRERNKEFLPVVFPGFSWHNMFPKSPLNQIPRLKGKFLWTQFQQAKMAGATMVYQAMFDEVDEGTAIFKCTDNPPVGASRFVDYEGLPSDFYLKLVGQATRMMRDETGEVPAEWSDPK
;
A
#
# COMPACT_ATOMS: atom_id res chain seq x y z
N MET A 1 23.95 -6.52 22.37
CA MET A 1 23.22 -5.42 23.03
C MET A 1 21.84 -5.33 22.38
N ASN A 2 20.80 -5.53 23.20
CA ASN A 2 19.43 -5.75 22.72
C ASN A 2 18.72 -4.42 22.35
N TYR A 3 18.85 -3.97 21.10
CA TYR A 3 18.11 -2.79 20.60
C TYR A 3 16.78 -3.12 19.91
N SER A 4 16.47 -4.41 19.66
CA SER A 4 15.31 -4.77 18.80
C SER A 4 13.96 -4.91 19.51
N ALA A 5 13.93 -5.04 20.83
CA ALA A 5 12.67 -5.30 21.56
C ALA A 5 11.90 -4.04 22.02
N THR A 6 12.57 -2.90 22.13
CA THR A 6 11.96 -1.64 22.62
C THR A 6 11.31 -0.81 21.51
N PHE A 7 11.63 -1.04 20.25
CA PHE A 7 11.13 -0.24 19.12
C PHE A 7 9.68 -0.56 18.71
N SER A 8 9.27 -1.83 18.79
CA SER A 8 7.94 -2.27 18.36
C SER A 8 6.79 -1.70 19.20
N LEU A 9 6.98 -1.60 20.53
CA LEU A 9 5.93 -1.17 21.47
C LEU A 9 5.69 0.35 21.47
N ALA A 10 6.73 1.15 21.21
CA ALA A 10 6.61 2.61 21.18
C ALA A 10 5.94 3.10 19.89
N ALA A 11 6.28 2.50 18.75
CA ALA A 11 5.72 2.82 17.44
C ALA A 11 4.22 2.49 17.36
N ALA A 12 3.83 1.30 17.79
CA ALA A 12 2.44 0.88 17.79
C ALA A 12 1.55 1.72 18.75
N ARG A 13 2.09 2.15 19.88
CA ARG A 13 1.37 3.03 20.83
C ARG A 13 1.21 4.47 20.30
N LEU A 14 2.10 4.95 19.43
CA LEU A 14 2.01 6.29 18.84
C LEU A 14 1.14 6.32 17.59
N LEU A 15 1.15 5.29 16.74
CA LEU A 15 0.18 5.15 15.64
C LEU A 15 -1.27 5.24 16.16
N ARG A 16 -1.55 4.70 17.35
CA ARG A 16 -2.83 4.85 18.05
C ARG A 16 -3.23 6.30 18.35
N ARG A 17 -2.26 7.16 18.70
CA ARG A 17 -2.55 8.57 19.01
C ARG A 17 -2.85 9.40 17.77
N LEU A 18 -2.28 9.05 16.63
CA LEU A 18 -2.52 9.76 15.36
C LEU A 18 -3.86 9.39 14.71
N VAL A 19 -4.32 8.15 14.85
CA VAL A 19 -5.65 7.72 14.38
C VAL A 19 -6.79 8.27 15.25
N LEU A 20 -6.54 8.49 16.56
CA LEU A 20 -7.55 8.99 17.52
C LEU A 20 -7.64 10.53 17.61
N LEU A 21 -6.67 11.30 17.09
CA LEU A 21 -6.67 12.78 17.12
C LEU A 21 -7.49 13.43 15.98
N TRP A 22 -8.18 12.64 15.18
CA TRP A 22 -8.97 13.12 14.03
C TRP A 22 -10.48 13.26 14.30
N ILE A 23 -10.89 13.35 15.57
CA ILE A 23 -12.29 13.67 15.94
C ILE A 23 -12.35 15.08 16.54
N GLY A 24 -12.81 16.02 15.75
CA GLY A 24 -13.38 17.27 16.24
C GLY A 24 -12.58 18.54 15.97
N THR A 25 -13.03 19.34 15.05
CA THR A 25 -13.59 20.68 15.22
C THR A 25 -13.73 21.32 13.83
N GLY A 26 -14.93 21.28 13.29
CA GLY A 26 -15.33 22.20 12.21
C GLY A 26 -15.80 23.50 12.83
N LEU A 27 -15.14 24.60 12.53
CA LEU A 27 -15.72 25.95 12.70
C LEU A 27 -15.64 26.65 11.33
N ALA A 28 -16.81 26.98 10.80
CA ALA A 28 -16.99 27.74 9.59
C ALA A 28 -16.65 29.21 9.82
N MET A 29 -15.92 29.83 8.89
CA MET A 29 -15.97 31.28 8.68
C MET A 29 -16.23 31.55 7.19
N THR A 30 -17.33 32.21 6.94
CA THR A 30 -17.78 32.76 5.66
C THR A 30 -17.06 34.09 5.40
N THR A 31 -16.55 34.29 4.18
CA THR A 31 -16.34 35.64 3.61
C THR A 31 -16.74 35.62 2.14
N GLU A 32 -17.71 36.46 1.81
CA GLU A 32 -18.12 36.81 0.46
C GLU A 32 -17.13 37.77 -0.22
N ALA A 33 -16.94 37.61 -1.53
CA ALA A 33 -16.65 38.70 -2.48
C ALA A 33 -16.76 38.12 -3.90
N GLY A 34 -17.72 38.51 -4.72
CA GLY A 34 -17.64 39.68 -5.61
C GLY A 34 -17.15 39.27 -6.99
N GLY A 35 -18.06 39.22 -8.01
CA GLY A 35 -17.87 38.67 -9.35
C GLY A 35 -17.06 39.54 -10.31
N ALA A 36 -16.66 38.93 -11.44
CA ALA A 36 -16.53 39.57 -12.76
C ALA A 36 -16.66 38.49 -13.86
N GLU A 37 -17.65 38.66 -14.73
CA GLU A 37 -17.80 37.89 -15.97
C GLU A 37 -16.72 38.25 -16.98
N VAL A 38 -16.13 37.23 -17.61
CA VAL A 38 -15.41 37.40 -18.88
C VAL A 38 -15.92 36.31 -19.85
N VAL A 39 -16.56 36.81 -20.91
CA VAL A 39 -17.02 35.99 -22.05
C VAL A 39 -15.79 35.57 -22.86
N GLY A 40 -15.57 34.31 -23.05
CA GLY A 40 -14.50 33.73 -23.86
C GLY A 40 -15.01 32.58 -24.74
N VAL A 41 -14.75 32.73 -26.01
CA VAL A 41 -15.14 31.88 -27.14
C VAL A 41 -14.68 30.45 -27.00
N SER A 42 -15.61 29.50 -27.20
CA SER A 42 -15.36 28.05 -27.16
C SER A 42 -14.70 27.57 -28.45
N VAL A 43 -13.53 26.96 -28.32
CA VAL A 43 -12.97 26.04 -29.32
C VAL A 43 -13.23 24.62 -28.81
N GLN A 44 -14.06 23.89 -29.53
CA GLN A 44 -14.30 22.47 -29.25
C GLN A 44 -13.05 21.66 -29.61
N ALA A 45 -12.29 21.28 -28.59
CA ALA A 45 -11.37 20.17 -28.65
C ALA A 45 -12.10 18.92 -28.12
N ASN A 46 -12.25 17.90 -28.96
CA ASN A 46 -12.72 16.57 -28.56
C ASN A 46 -11.82 16.01 -27.47
N SER A 47 -12.16 16.19 -26.22
CA SER A 47 -11.44 15.67 -25.08
C SER A 47 -11.99 14.29 -24.69
N LEU A 48 -11.16 13.28 -24.83
CA LEU A 48 -11.21 12.05 -24.05
C LEU A 48 -11.00 12.41 -22.57
N SER A 49 -12.04 12.86 -21.88
CA SER A 49 -12.05 12.91 -20.40
C SER A 49 -13.44 13.30 -19.91
N SER A 50 -14.34 12.37 -19.76
CA SER A 50 -15.28 12.52 -18.66
C SER A 50 -14.50 12.22 -17.38
N GLN A 51 -14.03 13.24 -16.68
CA GLN A 51 -13.64 13.11 -15.29
C GLN A 51 -14.87 12.54 -14.58
N GLU A 52 -14.77 11.31 -14.07
CA GLU A 52 -15.91 10.70 -13.38
C GLU A 52 -16.30 11.63 -12.22
N ASP A 53 -17.54 12.09 -12.21
CA ASP A 53 -18.05 12.93 -11.13
C ASP A 53 -18.31 12.06 -9.90
N TRP A 54 -17.31 12.02 -9.00
CA TRP A 54 -17.42 11.31 -7.73
C TRP A 54 -18.28 12.06 -6.70
N GLY A 55 -18.91 13.17 -7.06
CA GLY A 55 -19.75 14.01 -6.22
C GLY A 55 -19.00 14.93 -5.26
N ASP A 56 -19.70 15.94 -4.76
CA ASP A 56 -19.20 16.87 -3.76
C ASP A 56 -19.13 16.18 -2.37
N PRO A 57 -17.94 15.99 -1.77
CA PRO A 57 -17.79 15.29 -0.49
C PRO A 57 -18.59 15.94 0.64
N ALA A 58 -18.83 17.26 0.60
CA ALA A 58 -19.59 17.98 1.62
C ALA A 58 -21.10 17.69 1.58
N LYS A 59 -21.60 17.11 0.48
CA LYS A 59 -23.03 16.86 0.24
C LYS A 59 -23.40 15.38 0.17
N MET A 60 -22.44 14.48 0.37
CA MET A 60 -22.65 13.03 0.25
C MET A 60 -22.84 12.37 1.59
N ASP A 61 -23.84 11.52 1.69
CA ASP A 61 -24.00 10.54 2.75
C ASP A 61 -23.43 9.16 2.34
N TRP A 62 -23.50 8.18 3.23
CA TRP A 62 -23.03 6.81 2.98
C TRP A 62 -23.73 6.17 1.77
N ALA A 63 -25.05 6.35 1.62
CA ALA A 63 -25.79 5.73 0.53
C ALA A 63 -25.36 6.32 -0.82
N ALA A 64 -25.19 7.63 -0.90
CA ALA A 64 -24.71 8.32 -2.09
C ALA A 64 -23.28 7.91 -2.47
N VAL A 65 -22.39 7.73 -1.48
CA VAL A 65 -21.02 7.22 -1.73
C VAL A 65 -21.06 5.80 -2.28
N ILE A 66 -21.80 4.88 -1.66
CA ILE A 66 -21.94 3.50 -2.13
C ILE A 66 -22.48 3.48 -3.57
N GLU A 67 -23.55 4.21 -3.86
CA GLU A 67 -24.15 4.23 -5.19
C GLU A 67 -23.20 4.76 -6.26
N ARG A 68 -22.45 5.82 -5.97
CA ARG A 68 -21.54 6.42 -6.95
C ARG A 68 -20.25 5.65 -7.15
N THR A 69 -19.70 5.08 -6.08
CA THR A 69 -18.33 4.53 -6.10
C THR A 69 -18.28 3.02 -6.23
N LEU A 70 -19.33 2.28 -5.85
CA LEU A 70 -19.33 0.82 -5.90
C LEU A 70 -20.15 0.31 -7.10
N ARG A 71 -19.63 0.48 -8.31
CA ARG A 71 -20.24 0.04 -9.56
C ARG A 71 -19.42 -1.03 -10.25
N PRO A 72 -20.04 -1.95 -11.01
CA PRO A 72 -19.31 -2.88 -11.85
C PRO A 72 -18.41 -2.15 -12.84
N PHE A 73 -17.26 -2.76 -13.17
CA PHE A 73 -16.37 -2.22 -14.18
C PHE A 73 -16.99 -2.37 -15.58
N ALA A 74 -16.97 -1.30 -16.34
CA ALA A 74 -17.47 -1.27 -17.72
C ALA A 74 -16.40 -0.74 -18.69
N GLY A 75 -15.16 -0.56 -18.23
CA GLY A 75 -14.05 -0.07 -19.05
C GLY A 75 -13.41 -1.16 -19.92
N ARG A 76 -12.38 -0.75 -20.64
CA ARG A 76 -11.59 -1.64 -21.49
C ARG A 76 -10.63 -2.48 -20.65
N THR A 77 -10.50 -3.77 -20.98
CA THR A 77 -9.48 -4.67 -20.40
C THR A 77 -8.48 -5.07 -21.48
N ASN A 78 -7.20 -4.87 -21.18
CA ASN A 78 -6.10 -5.35 -22.02
C ASN A 78 -5.51 -6.64 -21.43
N ARG A 79 -5.07 -7.54 -22.29
CA ARG A 79 -4.32 -8.72 -21.84
C ARG A 79 -2.95 -8.32 -21.29
N GLY A 80 -2.47 -9.05 -20.29
CA GLY A 80 -1.20 -8.79 -19.64
C GLY A 80 -0.75 -9.95 -18.79
N VAL A 81 -0.52 -9.71 -17.48
CA VAL A 81 -0.13 -10.77 -16.55
C VAL A 81 -1.25 -11.80 -16.38
N ASP A 82 -0.88 -13.04 -16.12
CA ASP A 82 -1.85 -14.07 -15.76
C ASP A 82 -2.46 -13.74 -14.40
N VAL A 83 -3.76 -13.49 -14.38
CA VAL A 83 -4.52 -13.17 -13.17
C VAL A 83 -5.02 -14.42 -12.42
N GLN A 84 -4.77 -15.63 -12.94
CA GLN A 84 -5.29 -16.87 -12.36
C GLN A 84 -4.37 -17.51 -11.33
N THR A 85 -3.17 -16.96 -11.15
CA THR A 85 -2.22 -17.44 -10.15
C THR A 85 -1.41 -16.32 -9.53
N LEU A 86 -1.04 -16.49 -8.27
CA LEU A 86 -0.07 -15.67 -7.56
C LEU A 86 1.38 -16.20 -7.72
N SER A 87 1.52 -17.47 -8.13
CA SER A 87 2.84 -18.08 -8.34
C SER A 87 3.63 -17.35 -9.43
N GLY A 88 4.92 -17.15 -9.22
CA GLY A 88 5.82 -16.41 -10.10
C GLY A 88 5.62 -14.90 -10.06
N LYS A 89 4.85 -14.35 -9.13
CA LYS A 89 4.55 -12.92 -9.06
C LYS A 89 5.27 -12.20 -7.94
N VAL A 90 5.58 -10.93 -8.22
CA VAL A 90 5.91 -9.91 -7.24
C VAL A 90 4.76 -8.91 -7.20
N MET A 91 4.00 -8.93 -6.12
CA MET A 91 2.88 -8.02 -5.90
C MET A 91 3.30 -6.94 -4.91
N CYS A 92 3.06 -5.68 -5.26
CA CYS A 92 3.39 -4.56 -4.38
C CYS A 92 2.22 -4.22 -3.46
N GLY A 93 2.50 -3.80 -2.23
CA GLY A 93 1.50 -3.07 -1.45
C GLY A 93 1.25 -1.69 -2.05
N TYR A 94 0.01 -1.27 -2.15
CA TYR A 94 -0.39 0.05 -2.64
C TYR A 94 -1.26 0.74 -1.60
N GLN A 95 -0.73 1.79 -0.98
CA GLN A 95 -1.41 2.50 0.11
C GLN A 95 -2.57 3.35 -0.42
N GLY A 96 -2.34 4.16 -1.45
CA GLY A 96 -3.36 4.96 -2.09
C GLY A 96 -4.02 6.00 -1.16
N TRP A 97 -3.39 6.39 -0.09
CA TRP A 97 -3.97 7.23 0.97
C TRP A 97 -3.63 8.72 0.87
N PHE A 98 -2.66 9.11 0.03
CA PHE A 98 -2.22 10.49 -0.10
C PHE A 98 -3.30 11.38 -0.72
N ALA A 99 -3.68 12.45 -0.02
CA ALA A 99 -4.61 13.47 -0.52
C ALA A 99 -4.01 14.87 -0.36
N ALA A 100 -4.35 15.76 -1.29
CA ALA A 100 -3.89 17.14 -1.32
C ALA A 100 -5.07 18.13 -1.43
N PRO A 101 -4.94 19.36 -0.94
CA PRO A 101 -5.96 20.39 -1.15
C PRO A 101 -6.23 20.61 -2.63
N GLY A 102 -7.50 20.63 -3.02
CA GLY A 102 -7.92 20.83 -4.40
C GLY A 102 -7.94 19.57 -5.29
N ASP A 103 -7.61 18.39 -4.76
CA ASP A 103 -7.65 17.12 -5.49
C ASP A 103 -9.06 16.55 -5.72
N GLY A 104 -10.08 17.12 -5.10
CA GLY A 104 -11.46 16.67 -5.13
C GLY A 104 -11.82 15.63 -4.05
N ALA A 105 -10.85 15.15 -3.26
CA ALA A 105 -11.12 14.26 -2.13
C ALA A 105 -11.81 14.97 -0.97
N GLY A 106 -11.57 16.27 -0.79
CA GLY A 106 -12.07 17.06 0.33
C GLY A 106 -11.39 16.72 1.66
N ARG A 107 -10.15 16.21 1.64
CA ARG A 107 -9.44 15.71 2.83
C ARG A 107 -8.23 16.56 3.24
N GLY A 108 -7.82 17.53 2.43
CA GLY A 108 -6.61 18.31 2.66
C GLY A 108 -5.32 17.46 2.58
N TRP A 109 -4.31 17.78 3.39
CA TRP A 109 -3.01 17.12 3.40
C TRP A 109 -3.03 15.81 4.21
N VAL A 110 -3.56 14.71 3.63
CA VAL A 110 -3.57 13.40 4.30
C VAL A 110 -2.30 12.63 3.97
N HIS A 111 -1.66 12.07 4.98
CA HIS A 111 -0.36 11.37 4.97
C HIS A 111 0.84 12.24 4.59
N TRP A 112 0.64 13.41 4.00
CA TRP A 112 1.70 14.42 3.83
C TRP A 112 2.06 15.09 5.14
N SER A 113 1.05 15.35 6.00
CA SER A 113 1.22 16.00 7.31
C SER A 113 0.16 15.54 8.32
N ALA A 114 0.54 15.42 9.58
CA ALA A 114 -0.37 15.11 10.68
C ALA A 114 -1.29 16.28 11.06
N THR A 115 -0.95 17.52 10.69
CA THR A 115 -1.60 18.72 11.19
C THR A 115 -2.32 19.54 10.12
N GLN A 116 -2.49 19.00 8.92
CA GLN A 116 -2.98 19.74 7.74
C GLN A 116 -2.10 20.92 7.30
N ARG A 117 -0.93 21.10 7.91
CA ARG A 117 0.09 22.08 7.53
C ARG A 117 1.24 21.31 6.89
N PHE A 118 1.32 21.32 5.56
CA PHE A 118 2.40 20.67 4.84
C PHE A 118 3.43 21.71 4.40
N GLU A 119 4.43 21.95 5.24
CA GLU A 119 5.46 22.96 5.08
C GLU A 119 6.76 22.53 5.79
N PRO A 120 7.93 23.15 5.53
CA PRO A 120 9.17 22.82 6.20
C PRO A 120 9.05 22.79 7.72
N GLY A 121 9.43 21.66 8.35
CA GLY A 121 9.25 21.40 9.77
C GLY A 121 7.91 20.79 10.16
N HIS A 122 6.97 20.65 9.23
CA HIS A 122 5.65 20.07 9.43
C HIS A 122 5.30 19.09 8.30
N CYS A 123 5.98 17.96 8.22
CA CYS A 123 5.68 16.89 7.26
C CYS A 123 5.81 15.52 7.93
N GLN A 124 5.28 14.49 7.26
CA GLN A 124 5.37 13.11 7.73
C GLN A 124 6.19 12.21 6.78
N ILE A 125 6.50 12.69 5.59
CA ILE A 125 7.19 11.89 4.58
C ILE A 125 8.71 12.00 4.72
N ASP A 126 9.40 10.91 4.43
CA ASP A 126 10.87 10.86 4.42
C ASP A 126 11.47 10.69 3.01
N LEU A 127 10.65 10.35 2.00
CA LEU A 127 11.01 10.38 0.59
C LEU A 127 10.18 11.43 -0.14
N TRP A 128 10.76 12.10 -1.14
CA TRP A 128 10.03 13.06 -1.98
C TRP A 128 9.70 12.44 -3.35
N PRO A 129 8.42 12.42 -3.79
CA PRO A 129 8.05 11.84 -5.07
C PRO A 129 8.65 12.65 -6.24
N ASP A 130 9.05 11.95 -7.29
CA ASP A 130 9.39 12.58 -8.57
C ASP A 130 8.12 12.83 -9.38
N VAL A 131 7.74 14.09 -9.51
CA VAL A 131 6.54 14.52 -10.24
C VAL A 131 6.85 14.99 -11.66
N SER A 132 8.06 14.77 -12.18
CA SER A 132 8.50 15.28 -13.47
C SER A 132 7.69 14.73 -14.66
N GLU A 133 7.18 13.51 -14.56
CA GLU A 133 6.31 12.89 -15.58
C GLU A 133 4.81 13.18 -15.36
N LEU A 134 4.45 13.86 -14.29
CA LEU A 134 3.07 14.23 -13.99
C LEU A 134 2.69 15.52 -14.74
N ASP A 135 1.48 15.54 -15.29
CA ASP A 135 0.95 16.77 -15.89
C ASP A 135 0.60 17.81 -14.83
N ALA A 136 0.45 19.05 -15.23
CA ALA A 136 0.12 20.15 -14.30
C ALA A 136 -1.12 19.87 -13.44
N ALA A 137 -2.13 19.17 -13.98
CA ALA A 137 -3.35 18.80 -13.25
C ALA A 137 -3.16 17.67 -12.22
N GLU A 138 -2.02 16.97 -12.25
CA GLU A 138 -1.69 15.88 -11.32
C GLU A 138 -0.78 16.36 -10.17
N ARG A 139 -0.27 17.61 -10.25
CA ARG A 139 0.72 18.18 -9.34
C ARG A 139 0.09 19.20 -8.40
N TYR A 140 0.39 19.06 -7.12
CA TYR A 140 -0.14 19.90 -6.05
C TYR A 140 1.01 20.70 -5.42
N PRO A 141 1.00 22.05 -5.53
CA PRO A 141 2.07 22.90 -5.03
C PRO A 141 2.09 22.89 -3.51
N THR A 142 3.29 22.93 -2.95
CA THR A 142 3.53 22.92 -1.51
C THR A 142 4.23 24.20 -1.05
N SER A 143 4.45 24.35 0.25
CA SER A 143 5.29 25.41 0.81
C SER A 143 6.79 25.08 0.81
N PHE A 144 7.17 23.91 0.28
CA PHE A 144 8.57 23.50 0.16
C PHE A 144 9.21 24.07 -1.11
N ALA A 145 10.53 24.21 -1.09
CA ALA A 145 11.32 24.65 -2.24
C ALA A 145 12.58 23.77 -2.40
N HIS A 146 12.96 23.51 -3.63
CA HIS A 146 14.25 22.90 -3.98
C HIS A 146 15.41 23.90 -3.78
N ALA A 147 16.64 23.39 -3.79
CA ALA A 147 17.85 24.22 -3.59
C ALA A 147 18.00 25.34 -4.66
N ASP A 148 17.42 25.17 -5.83
CA ASP A 148 17.39 26.16 -6.92
C ASP A 148 16.24 27.18 -6.81
N GLY A 149 15.45 27.13 -5.74
CA GLY A 149 14.33 28.04 -5.46
C GLY A 149 13.00 27.65 -6.13
N ARG A 150 12.96 26.60 -6.96
CA ARG A 150 11.70 26.11 -7.53
C ARG A 150 10.80 25.55 -6.41
N LYS A 151 9.50 25.83 -6.50
CA LYS A 151 8.50 25.22 -5.61
C LYS A 151 8.49 23.71 -5.80
N ALA A 152 8.44 23.01 -4.70
CA ALA A 152 8.28 21.56 -4.71
C ALA A 152 6.81 21.20 -4.75
N GLU A 153 6.48 20.17 -5.52
CA GLU A 153 5.11 19.69 -5.74
C GLU A 153 5.02 18.21 -5.37
N VAL A 154 3.80 17.78 -5.07
CA VAL A 154 3.48 16.37 -4.76
C VAL A 154 2.26 15.90 -5.56
N PHE A 155 1.92 14.62 -5.47
CA PHE A 155 0.75 14.02 -6.13
C PHE A 155 -0.41 13.84 -5.15
N SER A 156 -1.55 13.39 -5.68
CA SER A 156 -2.65 12.83 -4.90
C SER A 156 -3.04 11.46 -5.44
N SER A 157 -3.26 10.49 -4.54
CA SER A 157 -3.80 9.17 -4.89
C SER A 157 -5.26 9.24 -5.33
N PHE A 158 -5.97 10.32 -5.00
CA PHE A 158 -7.33 10.54 -5.47
C PHE A 158 -7.40 10.94 -6.95
N GLN A 159 -6.27 11.39 -7.53
CA GLN A 159 -6.19 11.78 -8.92
C GLN A 159 -6.11 10.56 -9.84
N ARG A 160 -7.14 10.37 -10.67
CA ARG A 160 -7.26 9.24 -11.58
C ARG A 160 -6.01 9.05 -12.46
N LYS A 161 -5.57 10.13 -13.10
CA LYS A 161 -4.45 10.09 -14.05
C LYS A 161 -3.16 9.63 -13.40
N THR A 162 -2.90 10.07 -12.18
CA THR A 162 -1.73 9.66 -11.38
C THR A 162 -1.76 8.15 -11.09
N VAL A 163 -2.89 7.62 -10.65
CA VAL A 163 -2.99 6.17 -10.40
C VAL A 163 -2.84 5.37 -11.68
N LEU A 164 -3.44 5.79 -12.80
CA LEU A 164 -3.26 5.13 -14.09
C LEU A 164 -1.78 5.13 -14.53
N ARG A 165 -1.06 6.24 -14.31
CA ARG A 165 0.38 6.35 -14.56
C ARG A 165 1.20 5.37 -13.70
N HIS A 166 0.82 5.17 -12.44
CA HIS A 166 1.46 4.16 -11.60
C HIS A 166 1.34 2.74 -12.21
N PHE A 167 0.19 2.39 -12.75
CA PHE A 167 0.00 1.12 -13.45
C PHE A 167 0.71 1.06 -14.82
N GLU A 168 0.86 2.18 -15.51
CA GLU A 168 1.70 2.30 -16.69
C GLU A 168 3.18 2.04 -16.34
N TRP A 169 3.69 2.61 -15.25
CA TRP A 169 5.03 2.30 -14.74
C TRP A 169 5.17 0.82 -14.40
N MET A 170 4.20 0.23 -13.69
CA MET A 170 4.22 -1.21 -13.41
C MET A 170 4.35 -2.04 -14.70
N LYS A 171 3.61 -1.69 -15.76
CA LYS A 171 3.71 -2.34 -17.06
C LYS A 171 5.10 -2.14 -17.67
N THR A 172 5.58 -0.91 -17.71
CA THR A 172 6.85 -0.53 -18.34
C THR A 172 8.04 -1.23 -17.71
N TYR A 173 8.05 -1.33 -16.38
CA TYR A 173 9.15 -1.93 -15.63
C TYR A 173 8.93 -3.42 -15.31
N GLY A 174 7.81 -4.01 -15.69
CA GLY A 174 7.55 -5.45 -15.57
C GLY A 174 7.10 -5.92 -14.18
N LEU A 175 6.50 -5.03 -13.37
CA LEU A 175 5.84 -5.40 -12.12
C LEU A 175 4.48 -6.02 -12.40
N ASP A 176 4.02 -6.95 -11.56
CA ASP A 176 2.80 -7.71 -11.81
C ASP A 176 1.52 -6.97 -11.46
N GLY A 177 1.52 -6.27 -10.34
CA GLY A 177 0.34 -5.57 -9.83
C GLY A 177 0.42 -5.29 -8.34
N VAL A 178 -0.74 -5.08 -7.72
CA VAL A 178 -0.80 -4.57 -6.35
C VAL A 178 -1.82 -5.30 -5.48
N PHE A 179 -1.51 -5.35 -4.17
CA PHE A 179 -2.51 -5.45 -3.12
C PHE A 179 -2.93 -4.04 -2.72
N VAL A 180 -4.16 -3.66 -3.05
CA VAL A 180 -4.70 -2.34 -2.72
C VAL A 180 -5.11 -2.34 -1.25
N GLN A 181 -4.43 -1.54 -0.45
CA GLN A 181 -4.73 -1.42 0.97
C GLN A 181 -6.11 -0.81 1.18
N ARG A 182 -6.89 -1.42 2.06
CA ARG A 182 -8.23 -0.99 2.36
C ARG A 182 -8.44 -0.88 3.85
N PHE A 183 -8.43 0.35 4.33
CA PHE A 183 -8.68 0.67 5.72
C PHE A 183 -10.18 0.81 5.96
N ILE A 184 -10.69 0.16 7.00
CA ILE A 184 -12.09 0.34 7.41
C ILE A 184 -12.16 1.55 8.33
N ASN A 185 -12.54 2.67 7.76
CA ASN A 185 -12.61 3.96 8.43
C ASN A 185 -13.56 3.96 9.64
N ALA A 186 -13.38 4.95 10.52
CA ALA A 186 -14.24 5.15 11.68
C ALA A 186 -15.72 5.32 11.27
N PRO A 187 -16.68 4.95 12.13
CA PRO A 187 -18.09 5.23 11.88
C PRO A 187 -18.31 6.73 11.62
N GLY A 188 -18.99 7.06 10.52
CA GLY A 188 -19.25 8.45 10.12
C GLY A 188 -18.18 9.09 9.23
N ASP A 189 -17.02 8.46 9.00
CA ASP A 189 -16.03 8.98 8.04
C ASP A 189 -16.43 8.68 6.59
N VAL A 190 -17.46 9.35 6.12
CA VAL A 190 -17.98 9.23 4.74
C VAL A 190 -16.94 9.66 3.71
N THR A 191 -16.20 10.73 4.01
CA THR A 191 -15.17 11.29 3.10
C THR A 191 -14.00 10.34 2.93
N GLY A 192 -13.53 9.73 4.01
CA GLY A 192 -12.48 8.69 3.96
C GLY A 192 -12.96 7.45 3.22
N TYR A 193 -14.19 6.99 3.45
CA TYR A 193 -14.75 5.84 2.72
C TYR A 193 -14.89 6.13 1.21
N ARG A 194 -15.32 7.34 0.84
CA ARG A 194 -15.33 7.80 -0.55
C ARG A 194 -13.92 7.75 -1.17
N HIS A 195 -12.90 8.24 -0.44
CA HIS A 195 -11.52 8.23 -0.91
C HIS A 195 -11.03 6.81 -1.23
N VAL A 196 -11.14 5.87 -0.31
CA VAL A 196 -10.65 4.50 -0.53
C VAL A 196 -11.41 3.78 -1.65
N ASN A 197 -12.70 4.07 -1.84
CA ASN A 197 -13.49 3.53 -2.94
C ASN A 197 -13.05 4.09 -4.30
N VAL A 198 -12.81 5.40 -4.40
CA VAL A 198 -12.35 6.05 -5.63
C VAL A 198 -10.96 5.56 -6.01
N VAL A 199 -10.04 5.49 -5.07
CA VAL A 199 -8.70 4.94 -5.30
C VAL A 199 -8.77 3.48 -5.77
N LEU A 200 -9.61 2.64 -5.16
CA LEU A 200 -9.82 1.26 -5.60
C LEU A 200 -10.36 1.19 -7.05
N ASN A 201 -11.28 2.11 -7.45
CA ASN A 201 -11.74 2.20 -8.83
C ASN A 201 -10.60 2.57 -9.79
N HIS A 202 -9.76 3.53 -9.43
CA HIS A 202 -8.62 3.92 -10.26
C HIS A 202 -7.57 2.80 -10.37
N CYS A 203 -7.30 2.06 -9.28
CA CYS A 203 -6.44 0.88 -9.31
C CYS A 203 -7.01 -0.21 -10.22
N ARG A 204 -8.31 -0.50 -10.11
CA ARG A 204 -9.03 -1.44 -10.97
C ARG A 204 -8.92 -1.04 -12.44
N GLU A 205 -9.19 0.23 -12.75
CA GLU A 205 -9.09 0.74 -14.11
C GLU A 205 -7.65 0.67 -14.63
N GLY A 206 -6.67 1.09 -13.83
CA GLY A 206 -5.25 1.02 -14.18
C GLY A 206 -4.79 -0.41 -14.45
N ALA A 207 -5.21 -1.37 -13.61
CA ALA A 207 -4.90 -2.78 -13.81
C ALA A 207 -5.48 -3.31 -15.12
N ASN A 208 -6.75 -3.04 -15.41
CA ASN A 208 -7.39 -3.42 -16.66
C ASN A 208 -6.74 -2.77 -17.89
N LEU A 209 -6.48 -1.45 -17.83
CA LEU A 209 -5.92 -0.69 -18.95
C LEU A 209 -4.49 -1.12 -19.30
N HIS A 210 -3.67 -1.40 -18.29
CA HIS A 210 -2.25 -1.72 -18.48
C HIS A 210 -1.94 -3.22 -18.40
N GLY A 211 -2.97 -4.09 -18.31
CA GLY A 211 -2.78 -5.53 -18.22
C GLY A 211 -1.97 -5.94 -17.00
N ARG A 212 -2.24 -5.33 -15.87
CA ARG A 212 -1.70 -5.70 -14.55
C ARG A 212 -2.79 -6.36 -13.73
N THR A 213 -2.47 -6.79 -12.51
CA THR A 213 -3.47 -7.39 -11.62
C THR A 213 -3.58 -6.63 -10.30
N TYR A 214 -4.68 -6.79 -9.61
CA TYR A 214 -4.88 -6.24 -8.27
C TYR A 214 -5.72 -7.19 -7.40
N ALA A 215 -5.54 -7.08 -6.09
CA ALA A 215 -6.42 -7.70 -5.11
C ALA A 215 -6.64 -6.73 -3.95
N VAL A 216 -7.72 -6.91 -3.21
CA VAL A 216 -8.00 -6.14 -1.99
C VAL A 216 -7.19 -6.70 -0.84
N MET A 217 -6.58 -5.81 -0.06
CA MET A 217 -5.92 -6.13 1.20
C MET A 217 -6.51 -5.29 2.33
N TYR A 218 -7.31 -5.91 3.17
CA TYR A 218 -7.83 -5.25 4.37
C TYR A 218 -6.70 -5.06 5.37
N ASP A 219 -6.43 -3.79 5.72
CA ASP A 219 -5.58 -3.45 6.84
C ASP A 219 -6.44 -3.16 8.07
N LEU A 220 -6.24 -3.96 9.11
CA LEU A 220 -7.03 -3.89 10.34
C LEU A 220 -6.52 -2.84 11.34
N SER A 221 -5.53 -2.02 10.97
CA SER A 221 -4.99 -0.96 11.81
C SER A 221 -6.10 0.04 12.17
N GLY A 222 -6.19 0.36 13.47
CA GLY A 222 -7.21 1.28 13.97
C GLY A 222 -8.59 0.68 14.19
N LEU A 223 -8.83 -0.59 13.79
CA LEU A 223 -10.11 -1.26 14.04
C LEU A 223 -10.30 -1.50 15.56
N GLY A 224 -11.46 -1.11 16.08
CA GLY A 224 -11.82 -1.33 17.48
C GLY A 224 -12.33 -2.74 17.78
N ALA A 225 -12.42 -3.08 19.06
CA ALA A 225 -13.08 -4.32 19.51
C ALA A 225 -14.55 -4.37 19.03
N GLY A 226 -15.01 -5.53 18.60
CA GLY A 226 -16.38 -5.73 18.10
C GLY A 226 -16.65 -5.15 16.71
N GLN A 227 -15.65 -4.58 16.03
CA GLN A 227 -15.87 -3.91 14.74
C GLN A 227 -15.55 -4.78 13.53
N MET A 228 -15.15 -6.04 13.70
CA MET A 228 -14.78 -6.94 12.59
C MET A 228 -15.92 -7.14 11.59
N GLN A 229 -17.18 -7.05 12.04
CA GLN A 229 -18.36 -7.12 11.17
C GLN A 229 -18.33 -6.06 10.05
N ARG A 230 -17.74 -4.89 10.28
CA ARG A 230 -17.62 -3.82 9.27
C ARG A 230 -16.75 -4.25 8.08
N VAL A 231 -15.71 -5.05 8.32
CA VAL A 231 -14.87 -5.63 7.26
C VAL A 231 -15.70 -6.60 6.40
N MET A 232 -16.49 -7.46 7.05
CA MET A 232 -17.39 -8.40 6.35
C MET A 232 -18.45 -7.66 5.53
N ASP A 233 -19.04 -6.60 6.08
CA ASP A 233 -20.09 -5.84 5.40
C ASP A 233 -19.52 -5.04 4.22
N ASP A 234 -18.32 -4.50 4.34
CA ASP A 234 -17.61 -3.87 3.23
C ASP A 234 -17.31 -4.87 2.11
N TRP A 235 -16.81 -6.07 2.45
CA TRP A 235 -16.57 -7.12 1.46
C TRP A 235 -17.84 -7.52 0.72
N LYS A 236 -18.98 -7.65 1.42
CA LYS A 236 -20.29 -7.90 0.78
C LYS A 236 -20.63 -6.83 -0.24
N LEU A 237 -20.43 -5.54 0.09
CA LEU A 237 -20.66 -4.43 -0.83
C LEU A 237 -19.74 -4.49 -2.06
N LEU A 238 -18.45 -4.82 -1.87
CA LEU A 238 -17.52 -4.99 -3.00
C LEU A 238 -17.95 -6.13 -3.92
N VAL A 239 -18.42 -7.25 -3.37
CA VAL A 239 -18.89 -8.40 -4.15
C VAL A 239 -20.22 -8.11 -4.85
N GLU A 240 -21.20 -7.53 -4.14
CA GLU A 240 -22.55 -7.32 -4.67
C GLU A 240 -22.63 -6.13 -5.63
N ARG A 241 -22.13 -4.98 -5.20
CA ARG A 241 -22.27 -3.72 -5.94
C ARG A 241 -21.18 -3.54 -6.97
N MET A 242 -19.93 -3.71 -6.56
CA MET A 242 -18.77 -3.50 -7.43
C MET A 242 -18.50 -4.71 -8.32
N GLN A 243 -19.01 -5.89 -7.96
CA GLN A 243 -18.75 -7.18 -8.59
C GLN A 243 -17.24 -7.45 -8.74
N ILE A 244 -16.49 -7.09 -7.70
CA ILE A 244 -15.03 -7.00 -7.75
C ILE A 244 -14.36 -8.32 -8.10
N THR A 245 -14.88 -9.46 -7.61
CA THR A 245 -14.36 -10.79 -7.89
C THR A 245 -14.60 -11.28 -9.33
N LYS A 246 -15.44 -10.56 -10.09
CA LYS A 246 -15.70 -10.83 -11.52
C LYS A 246 -14.92 -9.90 -12.43
N ASP A 247 -14.17 -8.95 -11.87
CA ASP A 247 -13.35 -8.04 -12.66
C ASP A 247 -12.24 -8.79 -13.38
N PRO A 248 -12.04 -8.58 -14.69
CA PRO A 248 -11.05 -9.33 -15.48
C PRO A 248 -9.60 -9.19 -15.00
N ALA A 249 -9.26 -8.10 -14.31
CA ALA A 249 -7.91 -7.86 -13.77
C ALA A 249 -7.77 -8.28 -12.30
N TYR A 250 -8.85 -8.74 -11.65
CA TYR A 250 -8.78 -9.17 -10.26
C TYR A 250 -7.99 -10.46 -10.11
N LEU A 251 -7.06 -10.48 -9.14
CA LEU A 251 -6.19 -11.63 -8.90
C LEU A 251 -6.96 -12.82 -8.35
N HIS A 252 -6.76 -13.97 -8.98
CA HIS A 252 -7.21 -15.28 -8.51
C HIS A 252 -6.00 -16.16 -8.17
N HIS A 253 -6.20 -17.14 -7.33
CA HIS A 253 -5.20 -18.17 -7.03
C HIS A 253 -5.90 -19.47 -6.64
N GLY A 254 -5.48 -20.59 -7.22
CA GLY A 254 -6.17 -21.87 -7.04
C GLY A 254 -7.63 -21.85 -7.49
N GLY A 255 -7.96 -21.08 -8.54
CA GLY A 255 -9.31 -20.92 -9.07
C GLY A 255 -10.25 -20.04 -8.23
N LYS A 256 -9.74 -19.30 -7.23
CA LYS A 256 -10.51 -18.51 -6.28
C LYS A 256 -9.99 -17.07 -6.23
N PRO A 257 -10.86 -16.04 -6.02
CA PRO A 257 -10.43 -14.66 -5.86
C PRO A 257 -9.57 -14.52 -4.61
N VAL A 258 -8.46 -13.77 -4.71
CA VAL A 258 -7.55 -13.53 -3.58
C VAL A 258 -8.06 -12.36 -2.74
N VAL A 259 -8.11 -12.55 -1.43
CA VAL A 259 -8.34 -11.48 -0.45
C VAL A 259 -7.25 -11.55 0.60
N ALA A 260 -6.60 -10.43 0.85
CA ALA A 260 -5.61 -10.32 1.90
C ALA A 260 -6.20 -9.65 3.15
N VAL A 261 -5.76 -10.09 4.33
CA VAL A 261 -6.09 -9.50 5.64
C VAL A 261 -4.80 -9.31 6.40
N TRP A 262 -4.40 -8.06 6.61
CA TRP A 262 -3.21 -7.71 7.37
C TRP A 262 -3.58 -7.26 8.79
N GLY A 263 -2.75 -7.67 9.76
CA GLY A 263 -2.86 -7.14 11.11
C GLY A 263 -3.21 -8.16 12.19
N LEU A 264 -3.32 -9.45 11.85
CA LEU A 264 -3.72 -10.49 12.80
C LEU A 264 -2.51 -11.04 13.57
N GLY A 265 -2.60 -11.05 14.89
CA GLY A 265 -1.61 -11.66 15.78
C GLY A 265 -0.47 -10.73 16.24
N PHE A 266 -0.47 -9.44 15.90
CA PHE A 266 0.55 -8.50 16.34
C PHE A 266 0.40 -8.16 17.83
N ASN A 267 1.52 -8.18 18.56
CA ASN A 267 1.62 -7.77 19.96
C ASN A 267 1.87 -6.26 20.09
N ASP A 268 1.00 -5.45 19.50
CA ASP A 268 1.10 -4.00 19.44
C ASP A 268 -0.11 -3.28 20.09
N GLY A 269 -0.93 -4.05 20.82
CA GLY A 269 -2.07 -3.56 21.57
C GLY A 269 -3.32 -3.35 20.72
N ARG A 270 -3.51 -4.13 19.67
CA ARG A 270 -4.74 -4.14 18.87
C ARG A 270 -5.96 -4.45 19.71
N GLN A 271 -7.11 -3.89 19.35
CA GLN A 271 -8.30 -3.97 20.17
C GLN A 271 -9.17 -5.18 19.81
N TYR A 272 -9.15 -5.61 18.55
CA TYR A 272 -9.85 -6.82 18.13
C TYR A 272 -9.09 -8.07 18.55
N THR A 273 -9.81 -9.16 18.70
CA THR A 273 -9.30 -10.44 19.16
C THR A 273 -8.96 -11.38 18.00
N LEU A 274 -8.17 -12.42 18.27
CA LEU A 274 -7.92 -13.49 17.30
C LEU A 274 -9.20 -14.26 16.96
N SER A 275 -10.16 -14.37 17.90
CA SER A 275 -11.48 -14.99 17.63
C SER A 275 -12.28 -14.21 16.60
N GLU A 276 -12.29 -12.87 16.67
CA GLU A 276 -12.91 -12.02 15.66
C GLU A 276 -12.21 -12.18 14.31
N GLY A 277 -10.87 -12.23 14.30
CA GLY A 277 -10.08 -12.52 13.10
C GLY A 277 -10.41 -13.89 12.49
N LEU A 278 -10.54 -14.93 13.31
CA LEU A 278 -10.93 -16.26 12.86
C LEU A 278 -12.34 -16.26 12.25
N ALA A 279 -13.27 -15.52 12.82
CA ALA A 279 -14.62 -15.37 12.26
C ALA A 279 -14.58 -14.70 10.87
N LEU A 280 -13.78 -13.65 10.69
CA LEU A 280 -13.55 -13.01 9.39
C LEU A 280 -12.96 -14.00 8.38
N VAL A 281 -11.91 -14.74 8.74
CA VAL A 281 -11.28 -15.71 7.84
C VAL A 281 -12.27 -16.80 7.43
N LYS A 282 -13.03 -17.35 8.38
CA LYS A 282 -14.09 -18.33 8.09
C LYS A 282 -15.16 -17.78 7.16
N PHE A 283 -15.58 -16.52 7.34
CA PHE A 283 -16.50 -15.84 6.44
C PHE A 283 -15.94 -15.77 5.02
N LEU A 284 -14.72 -15.25 4.83
CA LEU A 284 -14.08 -15.14 3.51
C LEU A 284 -13.85 -16.50 2.85
N LYS A 285 -13.64 -17.56 3.63
CA LYS A 285 -13.43 -18.92 3.11
C LYS A 285 -14.72 -19.65 2.76
N ALA A 286 -15.77 -19.54 3.56
CA ALA A 286 -16.86 -20.51 3.57
C ALA A 286 -18.26 -19.90 3.52
N ASP A 287 -18.44 -18.58 3.56
CA ASP A 287 -19.77 -18.00 3.37
C ASP A 287 -20.34 -18.41 2.01
N PRO A 288 -21.58 -18.92 1.92
CA PRO A 288 -22.12 -19.48 0.68
C PRO A 288 -22.32 -18.45 -0.44
N ARG A 289 -22.36 -17.15 -0.11
CA ARG A 289 -22.57 -16.07 -1.10
C ARG A 289 -21.33 -15.19 -1.31
N TYR A 290 -20.56 -14.96 -0.24
CA TYR A 290 -19.45 -14.00 -0.23
C TYR A 290 -18.08 -14.64 0.03
N GLY A 291 -18.06 -15.93 0.35
CA GLY A 291 -16.85 -16.70 0.59
C GLY A 291 -16.26 -17.30 -0.68
N GLY A 292 -15.55 -18.43 -0.50
CA GLY A 292 -14.86 -19.10 -1.61
C GLY A 292 -13.57 -18.41 -2.02
N CYS A 293 -13.01 -17.55 -1.18
CA CYS A 293 -11.77 -16.83 -1.46
C CYS A 293 -10.52 -17.66 -1.13
N THR A 294 -9.42 -17.40 -1.82
CA THR A 294 -8.07 -17.66 -1.35
C THR A 294 -7.69 -16.53 -0.40
N VAL A 295 -7.48 -16.87 0.87
CA VAL A 295 -7.21 -15.89 1.94
C VAL A 295 -5.74 -15.84 2.26
N MET A 296 -5.11 -14.67 2.09
CA MET A 296 -3.76 -14.36 2.50
C MET A 296 -3.77 -13.61 3.84
N LEU A 297 -2.93 -14.00 4.77
CA LEU A 297 -2.81 -13.35 6.09
C LEU A 297 -1.48 -12.63 6.23
N GLY A 298 -1.54 -11.31 6.47
CA GLY A 298 -0.44 -10.51 6.96
C GLY A 298 -0.32 -10.67 8.49
N VAL A 299 0.74 -11.35 8.92
CA VAL A 299 0.97 -11.74 10.32
C VAL A 299 2.30 -11.18 10.83
N PRO A 300 2.58 -11.19 12.15
CA PRO A 300 3.87 -10.79 12.69
C PRO A 300 5.03 -11.62 12.14
N THR A 301 6.24 -11.09 12.17
CA THR A 301 7.44 -11.80 11.71
C THR A 301 7.64 -13.14 12.43
N TYR A 302 7.39 -13.17 13.74
CA TYR A 302 7.64 -14.35 14.59
C TYR A 302 6.39 -15.18 14.89
N TRP A 303 5.45 -15.20 13.92
CA TRP A 303 4.17 -15.90 14.01
C TRP A 303 4.30 -17.40 14.29
N ARG A 304 5.35 -18.07 13.77
CA ARG A 304 5.54 -19.52 13.96
C ARG A 304 5.96 -19.86 15.39
N THR A 305 6.80 -19.02 15.99
CA THR A 305 7.31 -19.21 17.35
C THR A 305 6.45 -18.53 18.41
N LEU A 306 5.48 -17.69 18.01
CA LEU A 306 4.57 -16.94 18.88
C LEU A 306 5.32 -16.09 19.90
N ASP A 307 6.40 -15.40 19.49
CA ASP A 307 7.21 -14.55 20.35
C ASP A 307 7.46 -13.16 19.77
N ARG A 308 8.19 -12.30 20.48
CA ARG A 308 8.63 -10.95 20.09
C ARG A 308 7.48 -10.02 19.65
N ASP A 309 7.31 -9.81 18.32
CA ASP A 309 6.25 -8.96 17.76
C ASP A 309 4.90 -9.68 17.64
N CYS A 310 4.83 -10.95 18.05
CA CYS A 310 3.66 -11.79 17.97
C CYS A 310 2.99 -11.98 19.35
N LEU A 311 1.68 -12.12 19.36
CA LEU A 311 0.93 -12.58 20.52
C LEU A 311 1.35 -14.01 20.89
N HIS A 312 1.51 -14.29 22.19
CA HIS A 312 1.78 -15.62 22.73
C HIS A 312 0.48 -16.46 22.83
N ASP A 313 -0.24 -16.57 21.71
CA ASP A 313 -1.54 -17.24 21.68
C ASP A 313 -1.61 -18.24 20.50
N ARG A 314 -1.80 -19.51 20.81
CA ARG A 314 -1.90 -20.61 19.82
C ARG A 314 -3.12 -20.49 18.90
N MET A 315 -4.12 -19.70 19.25
CA MET A 315 -5.24 -19.40 18.36
C MET A 315 -4.78 -18.77 17.04
N LEU A 316 -3.64 -18.07 17.03
CA LEU A 316 -3.05 -17.57 15.78
C LEU A 316 -2.70 -18.71 14.82
N HIS A 317 -2.19 -19.84 15.29
CA HIS A 317 -1.93 -20.99 14.44
C HIS A 317 -3.23 -21.60 13.90
N GLU A 318 -4.31 -21.67 14.69
CA GLU A 318 -5.62 -22.14 14.22
C GLU A 318 -6.17 -21.21 13.11
N LEU A 319 -6.02 -19.92 13.30
CA LEU A 319 -6.41 -18.91 12.33
C LEU A 319 -5.60 -19.05 11.02
N ILE A 320 -4.29 -19.20 11.10
CA ILE A 320 -3.40 -19.43 9.97
C ILE A 320 -3.77 -20.73 9.23
N LEU A 321 -4.05 -21.81 9.96
CA LEU A 321 -4.46 -23.08 9.37
C LEU A 321 -5.82 -23.02 8.65
N THR A 322 -6.66 -22.05 8.98
CA THR A 322 -7.93 -21.80 8.27
C THR A 322 -7.72 -21.04 6.95
N ALA A 323 -6.69 -20.20 6.86
CA ALA A 323 -6.31 -19.46 5.66
C ALA A 323 -5.51 -20.32 4.66
N ASP A 324 -5.04 -19.70 3.57
CA ASP A 324 -4.32 -20.37 2.49
C ASP A 324 -2.85 -19.95 2.43
N ILE A 325 -2.58 -18.65 2.55
CA ILE A 325 -1.27 -18.03 2.34
C ILE A 325 -0.87 -17.25 3.60
N VAL A 326 0.38 -17.44 4.02
CA VAL A 326 0.98 -16.72 5.16
C VAL A 326 1.98 -15.70 4.65
N SER A 327 1.83 -14.45 5.06
CA SER A 327 2.72 -13.34 4.67
C SER A 327 3.25 -12.62 5.92
N PRO A 328 4.44 -12.98 6.43
CA PRO A 328 5.01 -12.34 7.61
C PRO A 328 5.49 -10.92 7.31
N TRP A 329 5.13 -9.96 8.13
CA TRP A 329 5.56 -8.57 8.00
C TRP A 329 6.98 -8.37 8.52
N THR A 330 7.91 -8.09 7.62
CA THR A 330 9.35 -7.98 7.92
C THR A 330 9.90 -6.56 7.88
N VAL A 331 9.11 -5.57 7.44
CA VAL A 331 9.54 -4.16 7.42
C VAL A 331 10.01 -3.73 8.81
N GLY A 332 11.23 -3.19 8.88
CA GLY A 332 11.83 -2.75 10.15
C GLY A 332 12.41 -3.88 11.03
N ARG A 333 12.41 -5.14 10.61
CA ARG A 333 12.86 -6.28 11.44
C ARG A 333 14.33 -6.62 11.30
N TYR A 334 14.97 -6.15 10.25
CA TYR A 334 16.41 -6.26 9.99
C TYR A 334 16.89 -5.02 9.21
N ALA A 335 18.18 -4.67 9.33
CA ALA A 335 18.72 -3.41 8.84
C ALA A 335 20.08 -3.54 8.13
N SER A 336 20.62 -4.75 7.96
CA SER A 336 21.87 -4.99 7.25
C SER A 336 21.80 -6.25 6.40
N LEU A 337 22.72 -6.38 5.44
CA LEU A 337 22.79 -7.57 4.57
C LEU A 337 23.00 -8.85 5.38
N GLU A 338 23.85 -8.81 6.41
CA GLU A 338 24.07 -9.94 7.31
C GLU A 338 22.77 -10.34 8.04
N GLN A 339 22.01 -9.35 8.52
CA GLN A 339 20.73 -9.61 9.18
C GLN A 339 19.68 -10.18 8.23
N VAL A 340 19.65 -9.77 6.95
CA VAL A 340 18.81 -10.36 5.91
C VAL A 340 19.14 -11.85 5.74
N ILE A 341 20.42 -12.20 5.60
CA ILE A 341 20.87 -13.60 5.46
C ILE A 341 20.51 -14.42 6.70
N ASN A 342 20.79 -13.89 7.89
CA ASN A 342 20.45 -14.54 9.15
C ASN A 342 18.94 -14.74 9.32
N TYR A 343 18.12 -13.77 8.92
CA TYR A 343 16.66 -13.90 8.92
C TYR A 343 16.22 -15.02 7.97
N ALA A 344 16.76 -15.05 6.76
CA ALA A 344 16.42 -16.09 5.78
C ALA A 344 16.71 -17.50 6.32
N GLU A 345 17.89 -17.72 6.93
CA GLU A 345 18.29 -19.02 7.45
C GLU A 345 17.49 -19.42 8.70
N ARG A 346 17.31 -18.50 9.65
CA ARG A 346 16.79 -18.84 10.98
C ARG A 346 15.28 -18.70 11.11
N THR A 347 14.65 -17.97 10.20
CA THR A 347 13.21 -17.64 10.28
C THR A 347 12.50 -18.03 8.99
N MET A 348 12.85 -17.46 7.84
CA MET A 348 12.13 -17.66 6.57
C MET A 348 12.12 -19.12 6.12
N LYS A 349 13.27 -19.81 6.10
CA LYS A 349 13.35 -21.23 5.69
C LYS A 349 12.52 -22.16 6.61
N PRO A 350 12.65 -22.04 7.95
CA PRO A 350 11.77 -22.80 8.85
C PRO A 350 10.28 -22.47 8.71
N ASP A 351 9.91 -21.21 8.43
CA ASP A 351 8.53 -20.79 8.19
C ASP A 351 7.97 -21.42 6.90
N LEU A 352 8.75 -21.39 5.82
CA LEU A 352 8.43 -22.06 4.56
C LEU A 352 8.23 -23.56 4.74
N GLN A 353 9.09 -24.22 5.50
CA GLN A 353 8.97 -25.63 5.80
C GLN A 353 7.68 -25.92 6.59
N TRP A 354 7.42 -25.13 7.64
CA TRP A 354 6.19 -25.26 8.45
C TRP A 354 4.93 -25.12 7.58
N CYS A 355 4.93 -24.19 6.64
CA CYS A 355 3.83 -23.99 5.70
C CYS A 355 3.65 -25.19 4.77
N ARG A 356 4.73 -25.70 4.16
CA ARG A 356 4.71 -26.87 3.26
C ARG A 356 4.16 -28.12 3.96
N GLU A 357 4.61 -28.40 5.19
CA GLU A 357 4.15 -29.53 5.99
C GLU A 357 2.65 -29.48 6.30
N ARG A 358 2.02 -28.29 6.16
CA ARG A 358 0.60 -28.06 6.48
C ARG A 358 -0.24 -27.66 5.26
N ASN A 359 0.30 -27.85 4.05
CA ASN A 359 -0.34 -27.44 2.80
C ASN A 359 -0.78 -25.97 2.81
N LYS A 360 0.10 -25.10 3.33
CA LYS A 360 -0.05 -23.65 3.27
C LYS A 360 1.02 -23.09 2.34
N GLU A 361 0.68 -21.98 1.69
CA GLU A 361 1.63 -21.23 0.90
C GLU A 361 2.27 -20.10 1.72
N PHE A 362 3.43 -19.66 1.28
CA PHE A 362 4.20 -18.64 1.99
C PHE A 362 4.59 -17.52 1.02
N LEU A 363 4.27 -16.30 1.39
CA LEU A 363 4.54 -15.09 0.62
C LEU A 363 5.42 -14.15 1.46
N PRO A 364 6.75 -14.23 1.31
CA PRO A 364 7.66 -13.37 2.05
C PRO A 364 7.49 -11.91 1.66
N VAL A 365 7.66 -11.02 2.64
CA VAL A 365 7.71 -9.57 2.45
C VAL A 365 9.15 -9.12 2.29
N VAL A 366 9.41 -8.26 1.30
CA VAL A 366 10.69 -7.58 1.07
C VAL A 366 10.47 -6.07 1.02
N PHE A 367 11.49 -5.27 1.35
CA PHE A 367 11.39 -3.81 1.40
C PHE A 367 12.72 -3.14 1.07
N PRO A 368 12.72 -1.93 0.43
CA PRO A 368 13.96 -1.34 -0.10
C PRO A 368 14.83 -0.67 0.96
N GLY A 369 14.26 -0.24 2.03
CA GLY A 369 14.83 0.51 3.14
C GLY A 369 13.71 1.06 3.99
N PHE A 370 14.03 1.83 5.05
CA PHE A 370 13.03 2.36 5.97
C PHE A 370 13.49 3.67 6.60
N SER A 371 12.61 4.65 6.64
CA SER A 371 12.82 5.93 7.33
C SER A 371 11.47 6.57 7.66
N TRP A 372 11.28 6.99 8.90
CA TRP A 372 10.11 7.73 9.38
C TRP A 372 10.48 8.90 10.29
N HIS A 373 11.63 9.51 10.02
CA HIS A 373 12.20 10.59 10.84
C HIS A 373 11.27 11.80 10.95
N ASN A 374 10.66 12.22 9.84
CA ASN A 374 9.74 13.36 9.86
C ASN A 374 8.42 13.04 10.59
N MET A 375 7.97 11.80 10.57
CA MET A 375 6.82 11.34 11.35
C MET A 375 7.16 11.21 12.85
N PHE A 376 8.38 10.73 13.14
CA PHE A 376 8.89 10.50 14.51
C PHE A 376 10.28 11.11 14.66
N PRO A 377 10.39 12.43 14.99
CA PRO A 377 11.66 13.15 14.98
C PRO A 377 12.77 12.60 15.90
N LYS A 378 12.44 11.72 16.83
CA LYS A 378 13.42 11.00 17.65
C LYS A 378 14.06 9.81 16.93
N SER A 379 13.48 9.34 15.85
CA SER A 379 14.03 8.26 15.04
C SER A 379 15.13 8.80 14.11
N PRO A 380 16.21 8.05 13.88
CA PRO A 380 17.24 8.49 12.94
C PRO A 380 16.67 8.55 11.51
N LEU A 381 17.10 9.56 10.75
CA LEU A 381 16.86 9.60 9.31
C LEU A 381 17.58 8.44 8.64
N ASN A 382 16.94 7.82 7.62
CA ASN A 382 17.49 6.67 6.89
C ASN A 382 17.86 5.51 7.84
N GLN A 383 16.93 5.16 8.73
CA GLN A 383 17.13 4.17 9.79
C GLN A 383 17.57 2.81 9.24
N ILE A 384 17.04 2.41 8.08
CA ILE A 384 17.48 1.24 7.32
C ILE A 384 17.89 1.71 5.92
N PRO A 385 19.21 1.84 5.67
CA PRO A 385 19.72 2.34 4.40
C PRO A 385 19.39 1.41 3.23
N ARG A 386 19.11 2.00 2.08
CA ARG A 386 18.80 1.29 0.84
C ARG A 386 20.03 0.63 0.20
N LEU A 387 21.23 1.13 0.49
CA LEU A 387 22.54 0.62 0.01
C LEU A 387 22.56 0.49 -1.52
N LYS A 388 22.08 1.50 -2.23
CA LYS A 388 21.98 1.51 -3.70
C LYS A 388 21.28 0.25 -4.25
N GLY A 389 20.20 -0.18 -3.59
CA GLY A 389 19.42 -1.36 -3.96
C GLY A 389 19.95 -2.71 -3.48
N LYS A 390 21.19 -2.80 -2.98
CA LYS A 390 21.77 -4.07 -2.50
C LYS A 390 20.94 -4.69 -1.39
N PHE A 391 20.37 -3.85 -0.49
CA PHE A 391 19.54 -4.32 0.61
C PHE A 391 18.28 -5.04 0.11
N LEU A 392 17.59 -4.47 -0.87
CA LEU A 392 16.40 -5.07 -1.47
C LEU A 392 16.74 -6.30 -2.32
N TRP A 393 17.79 -6.20 -3.15
CA TRP A 393 18.22 -7.29 -4.02
C TRP A 393 18.56 -8.56 -3.22
N THR A 394 19.32 -8.41 -2.12
CA THR A 394 19.68 -9.53 -1.23
C THR A 394 18.42 -10.22 -0.67
N GLN A 395 17.37 -9.48 -0.32
CA GLN A 395 16.11 -10.07 0.16
C GLN A 395 15.44 -10.92 -0.92
N PHE A 396 15.37 -10.45 -2.16
CA PHE A 396 14.85 -11.23 -3.28
C PHE A 396 15.67 -12.50 -3.54
N GLN A 397 17.01 -12.39 -3.51
CA GLN A 397 17.90 -13.55 -3.62
C GLN A 397 17.60 -14.58 -2.52
N GLN A 398 17.52 -14.16 -1.27
CA GLN A 398 17.26 -15.05 -0.15
C GLN A 398 15.89 -15.70 -0.25
N ALA A 399 14.85 -14.96 -0.68
CA ALA A 399 13.52 -15.50 -0.91
C ALA A 399 13.54 -16.60 -1.99
N LYS A 400 14.18 -16.33 -3.13
CA LYS A 400 14.33 -17.30 -4.24
C LYS A 400 15.12 -18.55 -3.78
N MET A 401 16.26 -18.36 -3.12
CA MET A 401 17.10 -19.46 -2.60
C MET A 401 16.39 -20.30 -1.53
N ALA A 402 15.51 -19.70 -0.74
CA ALA A 402 14.66 -20.41 0.22
C ALA A 402 13.53 -21.22 -0.47
N GLY A 403 13.30 -20.99 -1.76
CA GLY A 403 12.26 -21.65 -2.55
C GLY A 403 10.88 -20.99 -2.44
N ALA A 404 10.84 -19.69 -2.16
CA ALA A 404 9.60 -18.91 -2.31
C ALA A 404 9.24 -18.80 -3.80
N THR A 405 7.95 -18.93 -4.10
CA THR A 405 7.42 -18.87 -5.47
C THR A 405 6.73 -17.54 -5.78
N MET A 406 6.52 -16.70 -4.79
CA MET A 406 5.84 -15.41 -4.85
C MET A 406 6.39 -14.49 -3.79
N VAL A 407 6.31 -13.17 -3.99
CA VAL A 407 6.87 -12.17 -3.06
C VAL A 407 5.94 -10.97 -2.93
N TYR A 408 5.83 -10.44 -1.72
CA TYR A 408 5.19 -9.14 -1.45
C TYR A 408 6.27 -8.06 -1.33
N GLN A 409 6.21 -7.05 -2.19
CA GLN A 409 7.05 -5.85 -2.13
C GLN A 409 6.36 -4.77 -1.30
N ALA A 410 6.88 -4.47 -0.15
CA ALA A 410 6.47 -3.34 0.68
C ALA A 410 7.36 -2.13 0.40
N MET A 411 6.85 -1.00 -0.09
CA MET A 411 5.53 -0.72 -0.68
C MET A 411 5.73 -0.07 -2.04
N PHE A 412 4.69 0.07 -2.88
CA PHE A 412 4.82 0.79 -4.15
C PHE A 412 4.95 2.30 -3.92
N ASP A 413 4.06 2.91 -3.12
CA ASP A 413 3.84 4.36 -3.03
C ASP A 413 4.05 4.97 -1.62
N GLU A 414 4.57 4.23 -0.65
CA GLU A 414 4.66 4.68 0.73
C GLU A 414 5.93 5.51 1.00
N VAL A 415 5.80 6.83 0.85
CA VAL A 415 6.90 7.79 1.05
C VAL A 415 7.06 8.24 2.51
N ASP A 416 6.05 8.05 3.35
CA ASP A 416 6.04 8.43 4.76
C ASP A 416 6.86 7.48 5.64
N GLU A 417 6.95 6.20 5.31
CA GLU A 417 7.86 5.25 5.96
C GLU A 417 9.14 4.98 5.14
N GLY A 418 9.35 5.72 4.07
CA GLY A 418 10.52 5.56 3.22
C GLY A 418 10.64 4.19 2.54
N THR A 419 9.53 3.46 2.38
CA THR A 419 9.47 2.13 1.74
C THR A 419 9.09 2.17 0.26
N ALA A 420 8.71 3.32 -0.27
CA ALA A 420 8.31 3.47 -1.67
C ALA A 420 9.37 2.98 -2.65
N ILE A 421 8.91 2.26 -3.70
CA ILE A 421 9.74 1.85 -4.85
C ILE A 421 9.40 2.62 -6.13
N PHE A 422 8.29 3.36 -6.15
CA PHE A 422 7.92 4.20 -7.28
C PHE A 422 8.93 5.36 -7.44
N LYS A 423 8.73 6.19 -8.45
CA LYS A 423 9.69 7.26 -8.76
C LYS A 423 9.75 8.30 -7.65
N CYS A 424 10.91 8.38 -6.98
CA CYS A 424 11.26 9.44 -6.04
C CYS A 424 12.47 10.22 -6.55
N THR A 425 12.55 11.50 -6.21
CA THR A 425 13.65 12.35 -6.65
C THR A 425 14.90 12.17 -5.80
N ASP A 426 16.07 12.24 -6.45
CA ASP A 426 17.37 12.32 -5.77
C ASP A 426 17.72 13.78 -5.38
N ASN A 427 16.86 14.73 -5.69
CA ASN A 427 17.00 16.14 -5.32
C ASN A 427 15.75 16.63 -4.56
N PRO A 428 15.54 16.18 -3.31
CA PRO A 428 14.39 16.58 -2.51
C PRO A 428 14.45 18.06 -2.11
N PRO A 429 13.35 18.65 -1.64
CA PRO A 429 13.34 20.02 -1.13
C PRO A 429 14.30 20.19 0.05
N VAL A 430 14.75 21.44 0.24
CA VAL A 430 15.66 21.82 1.33
C VAL A 430 14.92 22.64 2.40
N GLY A 431 15.44 22.65 3.64
CA GLY A 431 14.89 23.44 4.73
C GLY A 431 14.87 22.70 6.07
N ALA A 432 13.88 23.01 6.90
CA ALA A 432 13.77 22.45 8.26
C ALA A 432 13.44 20.95 8.30
N SER A 433 12.79 20.42 7.25
CA SER A 433 12.58 18.98 7.10
C SER A 433 13.74 18.35 6.32
N ARG A 434 14.12 17.14 6.69
CA ARG A 434 15.17 16.37 6.05
C ARG A 434 14.57 15.16 5.34
N PHE A 435 15.06 14.84 4.16
CA PHE A 435 14.56 13.73 3.34
C PHE A 435 15.69 12.75 3.02
N VAL A 436 15.31 11.51 2.80
CA VAL A 436 16.15 10.48 2.21
C VAL A 436 16.12 10.67 0.69
N ASP A 437 17.26 10.53 0.06
CA ASP A 437 17.42 10.54 -1.41
C ASP A 437 17.56 9.11 -1.97
N TYR A 438 17.71 9.00 -3.27
CA TYR A 438 18.00 7.72 -3.94
C TYR A 438 19.50 7.43 -4.10
N GLU A 439 20.37 8.05 -3.27
CA GLU A 439 21.82 7.79 -3.22
C GLU A 439 22.54 8.05 -4.56
N GLY A 440 22.10 9.07 -5.31
CA GLY A 440 22.62 9.42 -6.64
C GLY A 440 22.09 8.53 -7.77
N LEU A 441 21.05 7.76 -7.54
CA LEU A 441 20.45 6.86 -8.52
C LEU A 441 19.25 7.50 -9.25
N PRO A 442 18.96 7.08 -10.50
CA PRO A 442 17.79 7.57 -11.24
C PRO A 442 16.48 7.31 -10.48
N SER A 443 15.49 8.16 -10.67
CA SER A 443 14.20 8.05 -9.97
C SER A 443 13.45 6.73 -10.23
N ASP A 444 13.69 6.08 -11.36
CA ASP A 444 13.10 4.80 -11.76
C ASP A 444 13.90 3.55 -11.33
N PHE A 445 15.00 3.75 -10.61
CA PHE A 445 15.94 2.68 -10.25
C PHE A 445 15.26 1.49 -9.56
N TYR A 446 14.44 1.76 -8.53
CA TYR A 446 13.79 0.68 -7.78
C TYR A 446 12.70 -0.04 -8.56
N LEU A 447 12.03 0.64 -9.49
CA LEU A 447 11.10 0.00 -10.44
C LEU A 447 11.84 -0.99 -11.35
N LYS A 448 13.00 -0.61 -11.88
CA LYS A 448 13.86 -1.49 -12.70
C LYS A 448 14.35 -2.70 -11.89
N LEU A 449 14.83 -2.46 -10.68
CA LEU A 449 15.31 -3.51 -9.78
C LEU A 449 14.21 -4.54 -9.47
N VAL A 450 13.02 -4.08 -9.07
CA VAL A 450 11.88 -4.96 -8.77
C VAL A 450 11.40 -5.68 -10.03
N GLY A 451 11.42 -5.03 -11.19
CA GLY A 451 11.11 -5.69 -12.47
C GLY A 451 12.08 -6.82 -12.81
N GLN A 452 13.38 -6.66 -12.53
CA GLN A 452 14.36 -7.73 -12.68
C GLN A 452 14.14 -8.85 -11.65
N ALA A 453 13.86 -8.49 -10.40
CA ALA A 453 13.52 -9.46 -9.37
C ALA A 453 12.27 -10.27 -9.75
N THR A 454 11.27 -9.63 -10.36
CA THR A 454 10.07 -10.30 -10.88
C THR A 454 10.43 -11.35 -11.93
N ARG A 455 11.34 -11.03 -12.86
CA ARG A 455 11.85 -12.01 -13.84
C ARG A 455 12.57 -13.17 -13.15
N MET A 456 13.46 -12.88 -12.20
CA MET A 456 14.15 -13.90 -11.41
C MET A 456 13.18 -14.82 -10.66
N MET A 457 12.12 -14.27 -10.07
CA MET A 457 11.13 -15.09 -9.36
C MET A 457 10.35 -16.04 -10.29
N ARG A 458 10.18 -15.68 -11.56
CA ARG A 458 9.54 -16.54 -12.58
C ARG A 458 10.47 -17.57 -13.21
N ASP A 459 11.76 -17.34 -13.15
CA ASP A 459 12.72 -18.23 -13.76
C ASP A 459 12.73 -19.60 -13.06
N GLU A 460 12.40 -20.64 -13.82
CA GLU A 460 12.35 -22.02 -13.34
C GLU A 460 13.74 -22.69 -13.30
N THR A 461 14.78 -22.08 -13.89
CA THR A 461 16.15 -22.64 -13.86
C THR A 461 16.74 -22.63 -12.45
N GLY A 462 16.18 -21.81 -11.55
CA GLY A 462 16.69 -21.63 -10.20
C GLY A 462 17.96 -20.77 -10.13
N GLU A 463 18.38 -20.17 -11.23
CA GLU A 463 19.52 -19.27 -11.26
C GLU A 463 19.23 -17.99 -10.45
N VAL A 464 20.14 -17.66 -9.55
CA VAL A 464 20.06 -16.47 -8.71
C VAL A 464 21.26 -15.58 -9.04
N PRO A 465 21.07 -14.48 -9.80
CA PRO A 465 22.16 -13.58 -10.14
C PRO A 465 22.80 -12.97 -8.88
N ALA A 466 24.14 -13.00 -8.84
CA ALA A 466 24.90 -12.49 -7.68
C ALA A 466 24.70 -10.99 -7.47
N GLU A 467 24.58 -10.24 -8.58
CA GLU A 467 24.41 -8.80 -8.55
C GLU A 467 23.21 -8.40 -9.43
N TRP A 468 22.56 -7.31 -9.05
CA TRP A 468 21.63 -6.64 -9.93
C TRP A 468 22.40 -5.97 -11.07
N SER A 469 21.95 -6.14 -12.30
CA SER A 469 22.48 -5.45 -13.47
C SER A 469 21.39 -4.61 -14.11
N ASP A 470 21.68 -3.33 -14.39
CA ASP A 470 20.74 -2.49 -15.13
C ASP A 470 20.42 -3.15 -16.49
N PRO A 471 19.16 -3.49 -16.78
CA PRO A 471 18.81 -3.98 -18.10
C PRO A 471 19.13 -2.89 -19.12
N LYS A 472 20.00 -3.22 -20.08
CA LYS A 472 20.38 -2.34 -21.19
C LYS A 472 19.18 -1.95 -22.03
#